data_ad89fbf122ae77fb5be82c239ebaec92
#
_entry.id   ad89fbf122ae77fb5be82c239ebaec92
#
_cell.length_a   1.000
_cell.length_b   1.000
_cell.length_c   1.000
_cell.angle_alpha   90.00
_cell.angle_beta   90.00
_cell.angle_gamma   90.00
#
_symmetry.space_group_name_H-M   'P 1'
#
loop_
_entity.id
_entity.type
_entity.pdbx_description
1 polymer ?
#
loop_
_entity_poly.entity_id
_entity_poly.type
_entity_poly.pdbx_seq_one_letter_code
_entity_poly.pdbx_strand_id
1 'polypeptide(L)'
;MREAKLLAERMEKEKIDYFYCSPLGRAQKTASYTMEKYPEKDVPTLEWAREFQGTVGKGVFKKQCWDRKPAYWTAIDDYYSYEKWNKVKLMRKGDVERHYKTVCDGVDELLEKHGYKKDGRIYKVTNSNHDKIAVFCHFGVESVILSRIFSVSPMIMWHNFVALPTSVTRLVTQEREKGKAIFTCVQYGDLSHLYKGGEAPSFQARWCECYEDDTRH
;
A
#
# COMPACT_ATOMS: atom_id res chain seq x y z
N MET A 1 -9.51 3.69 -17.67
CA MET A 1 -8.42 3.48 -18.67
C MET A 1 -7.60 4.74 -18.93
N ARG A 2 -8.21 5.94 -18.99
CA ARG A 2 -7.47 7.20 -19.19
C ARG A 2 -6.49 7.49 -18.05
N GLU A 3 -6.90 7.34 -16.80
CA GLU A 3 -6.03 7.50 -15.62
C GLU A 3 -4.76 6.62 -15.71
N ALA A 4 -4.89 5.34 -16.11
CA ALA A 4 -3.75 4.44 -16.25
C ALA A 4 -2.76 4.86 -17.35
N LYS A 5 -3.25 5.50 -18.43
CA LYS A 5 -2.38 6.07 -19.47
C LYS A 5 -1.61 7.28 -18.96
N LEU A 6 -2.28 8.19 -18.22
CA LEU A 6 -1.62 9.34 -17.59
C LEU A 6 -0.59 8.90 -16.53
N LEU A 7 -0.89 7.82 -15.78
CA LEU A 7 0.08 7.20 -14.89
C LEU A 7 1.30 6.68 -15.67
N ALA A 8 1.08 6.01 -16.80
CA ALA A 8 2.17 5.49 -17.64
C ALA A 8 3.09 6.60 -18.15
N GLU A 9 2.55 7.74 -18.58
CA GLU A 9 3.31 8.92 -18.98
C GLU A 9 4.15 9.51 -17.83
N ARG A 10 3.63 9.44 -16.59
CA ARG A 10 4.38 9.81 -15.39
C ARG A 10 5.50 8.82 -15.11
N MET A 11 5.20 7.52 -15.11
CA MET A 11 6.18 6.47 -14.82
C MET A 11 7.36 6.48 -15.80
N GLU A 12 7.11 6.75 -17.08
CA GLU A 12 8.16 6.90 -18.10
C GLU A 12 9.22 7.96 -17.71
N LYS A 13 8.80 9.05 -17.07
CA LYS A 13 9.68 10.13 -16.62
C LYS A 13 10.46 9.79 -15.34
N GLU A 14 9.92 8.88 -14.53
CA GLU A 14 10.53 8.48 -13.27
C GLU A 14 11.77 7.58 -13.45
N LYS A 15 11.94 6.94 -14.62
CA LYS A 15 13.04 6.01 -14.94
C LYS A 15 13.14 4.90 -13.89
N ILE A 16 12.15 4.04 -13.89
CA ILE A 16 12.02 2.94 -12.92
C ILE A 16 12.98 1.79 -13.31
N ASP A 17 13.67 1.23 -12.32
CA ASP A 17 14.61 0.14 -12.50
C ASP A 17 13.93 -1.23 -12.40
N TYR A 18 13.00 -1.40 -11.46
CA TYR A 18 12.31 -2.66 -11.20
C TYR A 18 10.81 -2.45 -11.05
N PHE A 19 10.06 -3.35 -11.68
CA PHE A 19 8.61 -3.36 -11.59
C PHE A 19 8.12 -4.64 -10.92
N TYR A 20 7.06 -4.51 -10.14
CA TYR A 20 6.33 -5.61 -9.52
C TYR A 20 4.83 -5.35 -9.58
N CYS A 21 4.03 -6.40 -9.62
CA CYS A 21 2.59 -6.24 -9.74
C CYS A 21 1.81 -7.25 -8.88
N SER A 22 0.70 -6.80 -8.34
CA SER A 22 -0.34 -7.67 -7.78
C SER A 22 -0.86 -8.66 -8.85
N PRO A 23 -1.25 -9.89 -8.48
CA PRO A 23 -1.88 -10.84 -9.40
C PRO A 23 -3.30 -10.44 -9.83
N LEU A 24 -3.92 -9.43 -9.21
CA LEU A 24 -5.30 -9.06 -9.54
C LEU A 24 -5.38 -8.30 -10.88
N GLY A 25 -6.33 -8.70 -11.72
CA GLY A 25 -6.47 -8.21 -13.09
C GLY A 25 -6.55 -6.69 -13.23
N ARG A 26 -7.15 -5.98 -12.26
CA ARG A 26 -7.20 -4.51 -12.27
C ARG A 26 -5.81 -3.86 -12.12
N ALA A 27 -4.93 -4.43 -11.29
CA ALA A 27 -3.55 -3.96 -11.15
C ALA A 27 -2.72 -4.32 -12.38
N GLN A 28 -2.84 -5.56 -12.88
CA GLN A 28 -2.20 -6.02 -14.10
C GLN A 28 -2.57 -5.13 -15.31
N LYS A 29 -3.87 -4.79 -15.42
CA LYS A 29 -4.34 -3.91 -16.50
C LYS A 29 -3.78 -2.50 -16.36
N THR A 30 -3.65 -1.96 -15.15
CA THR A 30 -3.02 -0.65 -14.93
C THR A 30 -1.53 -0.70 -15.28
N ALA A 31 -0.82 -1.73 -14.80
CA ALA A 31 0.59 -1.94 -15.08
C ALA A 31 0.88 -2.08 -16.58
N SER A 32 -0.01 -2.76 -17.35
CA SER A 32 0.23 -2.99 -18.78
C SER A 32 0.47 -1.71 -19.58
N TYR A 33 -0.24 -0.62 -19.27
CA TYR A 33 0.01 0.68 -19.94
C TYR A 33 1.39 1.26 -19.62
N THR A 34 1.88 1.05 -18.40
CA THR A 34 3.24 1.47 -18.03
C THR A 34 4.28 0.59 -18.72
N MET A 35 4.05 -0.72 -18.78
CA MET A 35 4.98 -1.66 -19.41
C MET A 35 5.13 -1.46 -20.93
N GLU A 36 4.13 -0.87 -21.60
CA GLU A 36 4.25 -0.41 -22.99
C GLU A 36 5.39 0.63 -23.18
N LYS A 37 5.77 1.36 -22.09
CA LYS A 37 6.87 2.33 -22.06
C LYS A 37 8.21 1.72 -21.64
N TYR A 38 8.21 0.49 -21.17
CA TYR A 38 9.38 -0.25 -20.68
C TYR A 38 9.42 -1.67 -21.27
N PRO A 39 9.46 -1.81 -22.62
CA PRO A 39 9.33 -3.11 -23.27
C PRO A 39 10.47 -4.09 -22.93
N GLU A 40 11.59 -3.57 -22.42
CA GLU A 40 12.75 -4.37 -22.00
C GLU A 40 12.72 -4.82 -20.54
N LYS A 41 11.71 -4.37 -19.76
CA LYS A 41 11.61 -4.69 -18.34
C LYS A 41 10.57 -5.78 -18.07
N ASP A 42 10.88 -6.64 -17.14
CA ASP A 42 9.93 -7.61 -16.58
C ASP A 42 9.10 -7.00 -15.45
N VAL A 43 7.91 -7.57 -15.24
CA VAL A 43 7.03 -7.20 -14.13
C VAL A 43 6.58 -8.45 -13.37
N PRO A 44 7.44 -9.02 -12.50
CA PRO A 44 7.11 -10.18 -11.70
C PRO A 44 5.85 -9.98 -10.85
N THR A 45 5.03 -11.01 -10.77
CA THR A 45 3.83 -11.01 -9.96
C THR A 45 4.17 -11.33 -8.51
N LEU A 46 3.68 -10.51 -7.59
CA LEU A 46 3.80 -10.71 -6.15
C LEU A 46 2.46 -11.20 -5.59
N GLU A 47 2.34 -12.47 -5.27
CA GLU A 47 1.08 -13.06 -4.76
C GLU A 47 0.60 -12.40 -3.46
N TRP A 48 1.51 -11.97 -2.61
CA TRP A 48 1.20 -11.27 -1.37
C TRP A 48 0.69 -9.82 -1.56
N ALA A 49 0.92 -9.23 -2.74
CA ALA A 49 0.49 -7.86 -3.06
C ALA A 49 -0.97 -7.77 -3.55
N ARG A 50 -1.77 -8.85 -3.39
CA ARG A 50 -3.23 -8.81 -3.58
C ARG A 50 -3.86 -7.76 -2.67
N GLU A 51 -5.07 -7.31 -3.01
CA GLU A 51 -5.86 -6.54 -2.07
C GLU A 51 -5.98 -7.27 -0.74
N PHE A 52 -5.82 -6.54 0.36
CA PHE A 52 -5.76 -7.13 1.70
C PHE A 52 -7.04 -7.90 2.03
N GLN A 53 -6.90 -9.18 2.33
CA GLN A 53 -8.02 -10.12 2.47
C GLN A 53 -8.41 -10.41 3.92
N GLY A 54 -7.77 -9.78 4.90
CA GLY A 54 -8.07 -9.97 6.30
C GLY A 54 -9.53 -9.65 6.62
N THR A 55 -10.26 -10.62 7.15
CA THR A 55 -11.67 -10.47 7.44
C THR A 55 -11.98 -10.80 8.90
N VAL A 56 -13.06 -10.21 9.42
CA VAL A 56 -13.61 -10.44 10.75
C VAL A 56 -15.07 -10.83 10.65
N GLY A 57 -15.58 -11.52 11.69
CA GLY A 57 -16.94 -12.06 11.70
C GLY A 57 -17.02 -13.50 11.18
N LYS A 58 -18.23 -14.05 11.07
CA LYS A 58 -18.48 -15.43 10.63
C LYS A 58 -19.61 -15.48 9.60
N GLY A 59 -19.52 -16.40 8.67
CA GLY A 59 -20.56 -16.65 7.66
C GLY A 59 -20.94 -15.39 6.89
N VAL A 60 -22.22 -15.10 6.77
CA VAL A 60 -22.77 -13.93 6.06
C VAL A 60 -22.43 -12.58 6.70
N PHE A 61 -21.95 -12.57 7.94
CA PHE A 61 -21.51 -11.37 8.65
C PHE A 61 -20.00 -11.12 8.52
N LYS A 62 -19.33 -11.85 7.64
CA LYS A 62 -17.91 -11.64 7.37
C LYS A 62 -17.70 -10.30 6.67
N LYS A 63 -16.84 -9.44 7.24
CA LYS A 63 -16.52 -8.11 6.74
C LYS A 63 -15.02 -7.90 6.70
N GLN A 64 -14.57 -6.99 5.85
CA GLN A 64 -13.17 -6.57 5.84
C GLN A 64 -12.79 -6.01 7.22
N CYS A 65 -11.59 -6.36 7.70
CA CYS A 65 -11.14 -5.93 9.02
C CYS A 65 -10.89 -4.43 9.09
N TRP A 66 -10.56 -3.82 7.96
CA TRP A 66 -10.19 -2.42 7.83
C TRP A 66 -11.39 -1.47 7.57
N ASP A 67 -12.60 -2.00 7.40
CA ASP A 67 -13.82 -1.18 7.29
C ASP A 67 -14.53 -1.14 8.64
N ARG A 68 -14.12 -0.22 9.52
CA ARG A 68 -14.69 -0.06 10.86
C ARG A 68 -15.26 1.34 11.04
N LYS A 69 -16.46 1.41 11.68
CA LYS A 69 -17.08 2.70 12.02
C LYS A 69 -16.15 3.49 12.95
N PRO A 70 -15.98 4.82 12.72
CA PRO A 70 -15.08 5.66 13.51
C PRO A 70 -15.28 5.51 15.02
N ALA A 71 -16.50 5.68 15.53
CA ALA A 71 -16.79 5.57 16.95
C ALA A 71 -16.42 4.22 17.60
N TYR A 72 -16.35 3.15 16.79
CA TYR A 72 -15.94 1.84 17.28
C TYR A 72 -14.42 1.71 17.38
N TRP A 73 -13.70 1.99 16.29
CA TRP A 73 -12.27 1.70 16.28
C TRP A 73 -11.47 2.73 17.10
N THR A 74 -11.90 4.00 17.13
CA THR A 74 -11.21 5.06 17.88
C THR A 74 -11.35 4.90 19.41
N ALA A 75 -12.36 4.17 19.88
CA ALA A 75 -12.56 3.89 21.30
C ALA A 75 -11.64 2.79 21.86
N ILE A 76 -10.81 2.18 21.05
CA ILE A 76 -9.94 1.04 21.44
C ILE A 76 -8.48 1.44 21.28
N ASP A 77 -7.82 1.80 22.37
CA ASP A 77 -6.42 2.26 22.39
C ASP A 77 -5.45 1.26 21.74
N ASP A 78 -5.68 -0.04 21.91
CA ASP A 78 -4.85 -1.08 21.32
C ASP A 78 -4.82 -1.01 19.78
N TYR A 79 -5.83 -0.46 19.13
CA TYR A 79 -5.82 -0.25 17.67
C TYR A 79 -4.80 0.79 17.21
N TYR A 80 -4.34 1.68 18.08
CA TYR A 80 -3.29 2.64 17.76
C TYR A 80 -1.88 2.04 17.94
N SER A 81 -1.75 0.90 18.62
CA SER A 81 -0.46 0.25 18.85
C SER A 81 -0.09 -0.71 17.73
N TYR A 82 1.10 -0.57 17.17
CA TYR A 82 1.65 -1.48 16.17
C TYR A 82 1.76 -2.93 16.68
N GLU A 83 2.06 -3.11 17.97
CA GLU A 83 2.26 -4.42 18.60
C GLU A 83 0.96 -5.07 19.09
N LYS A 84 -0.14 -4.30 19.22
CA LYS A 84 -1.36 -4.77 19.87
C LYS A 84 -2.60 -4.80 19.00
N TRP A 85 -2.65 -4.05 17.91
CA TRP A 85 -3.86 -3.88 17.08
C TRP A 85 -4.52 -5.21 16.68
N ASN A 86 -3.72 -6.22 16.31
CA ASN A 86 -4.20 -7.54 15.90
C ASN A 86 -4.58 -8.45 17.09
N LYS A 87 -4.23 -8.06 18.31
CA LYS A 87 -4.57 -8.79 19.54
C LYS A 87 -5.94 -8.41 20.08
N VAL A 88 -6.56 -7.36 19.55
CA VAL A 88 -7.95 -6.99 19.87
C VAL A 88 -8.88 -8.15 19.55
N LYS A 89 -9.85 -8.43 20.44
CA LYS A 89 -10.75 -9.60 20.36
C LYS A 89 -11.38 -9.79 18.96
N LEU A 90 -11.75 -8.71 18.29
CA LEU A 90 -12.35 -8.79 16.95
C LEU A 90 -11.34 -9.32 15.93
N MET A 91 -10.11 -8.79 15.93
CA MET A 91 -9.05 -9.19 14.99
C MET A 91 -8.60 -10.62 15.21
N ARG A 92 -8.47 -11.04 16.47
CA ARG A 92 -8.10 -12.42 16.86
C ARG A 92 -9.12 -13.49 16.42
N LYS A 93 -10.38 -13.12 16.24
CA LYS A 93 -11.44 -14.05 15.78
C LYS A 93 -11.48 -14.23 14.27
N GLY A 94 -10.76 -13.41 13.52
CA GLY A 94 -10.65 -13.46 12.08
C GLY A 94 -9.38 -14.17 11.62
N ASP A 95 -9.12 -14.08 10.33
CA ASP A 95 -7.90 -14.56 9.67
C ASP A 95 -6.87 -13.44 9.44
N VAL A 96 -7.05 -12.32 10.12
CA VAL A 96 -6.34 -11.06 9.90
C VAL A 96 -4.84 -11.21 10.10
N GLU A 97 -4.42 -11.88 11.20
CA GLU A 97 -3.01 -12.02 11.55
C GLU A 97 -2.24 -12.81 10.47
N ARG A 98 -2.82 -13.87 9.94
CA ARG A 98 -2.22 -14.68 8.87
C ARG A 98 -1.98 -13.85 7.62
N HIS A 99 -3.02 -13.11 7.15
CA HIS A 99 -2.89 -12.26 5.97
C HIS A 99 -1.92 -11.10 6.19
N TYR A 100 -1.95 -10.49 7.38
CA TYR A 100 -0.99 -9.45 7.74
C TYR A 100 0.46 -9.96 7.70
N LYS A 101 0.71 -11.11 8.31
CA LYS A 101 2.03 -11.74 8.30
C LYS A 101 2.50 -12.04 6.88
N THR A 102 1.64 -12.60 6.02
CA THR A 102 1.99 -12.89 4.62
C THR A 102 2.46 -11.63 3.88
N VAL A 103 1.77 -10.50 4.07
CA VAL A 103 2.18 -9.23 3.45
C VAL A 103 3.50 -8.73 4.05
N CYS A 104 3.64 -8.77 5.38
CA CYS A 104 4.87 -8.34 6.05
C CYS A 104 6.10 -9.14 5.62
N ASP A 105 5.98 -10.47 5.57
CA ASP A 105 7.05 -11.35 5.11
C ASP A 105 7.44 -11.02 3.67
N GLY A 106 6.45 -10.84 2.78
CA GLY A 106 6.69 -10.50 1.38
C GLY A 106 7.34 -9.12 1.18
N VAL A 107 6.96 -8.13 1.99
CA VAL A 107 7.61 -6.81 1.99
C VAL A 107 9.06 -6.91 2.45
N ASP A 108 9.30 -7.65 3.53
CA ASP A 108 10.65 -7.82 4.07
C ASP A 108 11.57 -8.53 3.05
N GLU A 109 11.08 -9.60 2.39
CA GLU A 109 11.82 -10.31 1.35
C GLU A 109 12.10 -9.40 0.14
N LEU A 110 11.12 -8.60 -0.30
CA LEU A 110 11.29 -7.66 -1.40
C LEU A 110 12.36 -6.63 -1.06
N LEU A 111 12.31 -6.01 0.11
CA LEU A 111 13.26 -5.00 0.52
C LEU A 111 14.65 -5.59 0.76
N GLU A 112 14.77 -6.80 1.33
CA GLU A 112 16.05 -7.51 1.50
C GLU A 112 16.70 -7.82 0.15
N LYS A 113 15.93 -8.24 -0.85
CA LYS A 113 16.40 -8.43 -2.24
C LYS A 113 17.03 -7.16 -2.81
N HIS A 114 16.53 -5.99 -2.43
CA HIS A 114 17.03 -4.68 -2.86
C HIS A 114 17.99 -4.02 -1.87
N GLY A 115 18.58 -4.79 -0.97
CA GLY A 115 19.65 -4.33 -0.09
C GLY A 115 19.24 -3.80 1.28
N TYR A 116 17.97 -3.93 1.68
CA TYR A 116 17.44 -3.37 2.92
C TYR A 116 16.78 -4.46 3.79
N LYS A 117 17.53 -5.01 4.74
CA LYS A 117 17.03 -6.05 5.65
C LYS A 117 16.42 -5.44 6.91
N LYS A 118 15.16 -5.78 7.21
CA LYS A 118 14.46 -5.30 8.42
C LYS A 118 15.20 -5.71 9.69
N ASP A 119 15.44 -4.72 10.59
CA ASP A 119 16.07 -4.92 11.91
C ASP A 119 15.33 -4.05 12.95
N GLY A 120 14.36 -4.63 13.62
CA GLY A 120 13.48 -3.90 14.53
C GLY A 120 12.70 -2.81 13.78
N ARG A 121 12.91 -1.54 14.10
CA ARG A 121 12.26 -0.38 13.47
C ARG A 121 13.12 0.30 12.41
N ILE A 122 14.34 -0.18 12.18
CA ILE A 122 15.25 0.29 11.14
C ILE A 122 15.53 -0.82 10.13
N TYR A 123 16.41 -0.54 9.17
CA TYR A 123 16.90 -1.50 8.19
C TYR A 123 18.43 -1.56 8.22
N LYS A 124 19.00 -2.78 8.17
CA LYS A 124 20.40 -2.98 7.83
C LYS A 124 20.57 -2.81 6.34
N VAL A 125 21.53 -1.99 5.94
CA VAL A 125 21.88 -1.80 4.55
C VAL A 125 22.94 -2.84 4.18
N THR A 126 22.58 -3.77 3.32
CA THR A 126 23.48 -4.79 2.78
C THR A 126 24.06 -4.38 1.43
N ASN A 127 23.36 -3.52 0.72
CA ASN A 127 23.79 -2.93 -0.56
C ASN A 127 23.14 -1.55 -0.75
N SER A 128 23.91 -0.47 -0.54
CA SER A 128 23.46 0.89 -0.85
C SER A 128 23.29 1.07 -2.34
N ASN A 129 22.16 1.61 -2.77
CA ASN A 129 21.84 1.83 -4.18
C ASN A 129 20.88 2.99 -4.37
N HIS A 130 20.63 3.36 -5.62
CA HIS A 130 19.67 4.38 -6.03
C HIS A 130 18.52 3.79 -6.87
N ASP A 131 18.30 2.50 -6.77
CA ASP A 131 17.30 1.79 -7.54
C ASP A 131 15.90 2.31 -7.24
N LYS A 132 15.11 2.47 -8.28
CA LYS A 132 13.72 2.84 -8.21
C LYS A 132 12.84 1.62 -8.47
N ILE A 133 12.00 1.31 -7.51
CA ILE A 133 11.12 0.15 -7.53
C ILE A 133 9.68 0.63 -7.60
N ALA A 134 8.90 0.14 -8.55
CA ALA A 134 7.47 0.38 -8.62
C ALA A 134 6.69 -0.91 -8.33
N VAL A 135 5.69 -0.81 -7.44
CA VAL A 135 4.79 -1.92 -7.11
C VAL A 135 3.36 -1.51 -7.41
N PHE A 136 2.73 -2.18 -8.37
CA PHE A 136 1.31 -1.99 -8.66
C PHE A 136 0.47 -2.86 -7.73
N CYS A 137 -0.23 -2.25 -6.80
CA CYS A 137 -1.00 -2.96 -5.78
C CYS A 137 -2.35 -2.29 -5.50
N HIS A 138 -2.83 -2.33 -4.26
CA HIS A 138 -4.17 -1.86 -3.87
C HIS A 138 -4.10 -1.14 -2.53
N PHE A 139 -5.10 -0.32 -2.22
CA PHE A 139 -5.14 0.51 -1.03
C PHE A 139 -4.97 -0.28 0.29
N GLY A 140 -5.74 -1.36 0.47
CA GLY A 140 -5.70 -2.09 1.74
C GLY A 140 -4.35 -2.77 1.99
N VAL A 141 -3.71 -3.33 0.95
CA VAL A 141 -2.37 -3.93 1.06
C VAL A 141 -1.28 -2.87 1.14
N GLU A 142 -1.40 -1.74 0.42
CA GLU A 142 -0.48 -0.60 0.57
C GLU A 142 -0.42 -0.12 2.02
N SER A 143 -1.59 0.00 2.66
CA SER A 143 -1.68 0.37 4.08
C SER A 143 -0.92 -0.61 4.99
N VAL A 144 -0.93 -1.91 4.69
CA VAL A 144 -0.14 -2.92 5.42
C VAL A 144 1.34 -2.79 5.12
N ILE A 145 1.72 -2.56 3.86
CA ILE A 145 3.12 -2.31 3.46
C ILE A 145 3.68 -1.14 4.26
N LEU A 146 2.98 -0.01 4.27
CA LEU A 146 3.40 1.18 5.00
C LEU A 146 3.41 0.97 6.52
N SER A 147 2.42 0.26 7.05
CA SER A 147 2.38 -0.16 8.46
C SER A 147 3.64 -0.95 8.83
N ARG A 148 4.05 -1.92 8.00
CA ARG A 148 5.26 -2.71 8.22
C ARG A 148 6.52 -1.86 8.14
N ILE A 149 6.62 -1.00 7.14
CA ILE A 149 7.80 -0.16 6.90
C ILE A 149 7.99 0.83 8.05
N PHE A 150 6.93 1.54 8.45
CA PHE A 150 6.99 2.60 9.47
C PHE A 150 6.80 2.11 10.90
N SER A 151 6.47 0.84 11.10
CA SER A 151 6.12 0.29 12.43
C SER A 151 4.99 1.07 13.12
N VAL A 152 3.95 1.37 12.34
CA VAL A 152 2.71 2.01 12.82
C VAL A 152 1.53 1.05 12.67
N SER A 153 0.48 1.23 13.48
CA SER A 153 -0.70 0.39 13.35
C SER A 153 -1.36 0.52 11.98
N PRO A 154 -1.69 -0.58 11.28
CA PRO A 154 -2.42 -0.52 10.01
C PRO A 154 -3.83 0.06 10.17
N MET A 155 -4.41 0.04 11.37
CA MET A 155 -5.69 0.70 11.64
C MET A 155 -5.64 2.20 11.40
N ILE A 156 -4.51 2.84 11.71
CA ILE A 156 -4.28 4.25 11.41
C ILE A 156 -4.20 4.46 9.89
N MET A 157 -3.46 3.60 9.19
CA MET A 157 -3.28 3.70 7.73
C MET A 157 -4.60 3.50 6.99
N TRP A 158 -5.39 2.49 7.38
CA TRP A 158 -6.66 2.17 6.72
C TRP A 158 -7.76 3.23 6.94
N HIS A 159 -7.77 3.94 8.08
CA HIS A 159 -8.89 4.80 8.46
C HIS A 159 -8.60 6.30 8.32
N ASN A 160 -7.33 6.70 8.26
CA ASN A 160 -6.98 8.12 8.17
C ASN A 160 -6.29 8.51 6.85
N PHE A 161 -6.03 7.52 6.00
CA PHE A 161 -5.41 7.74 4.69
C PHE A 161 -6.27 7.11 3.60
N VAL A 162 -6.20 7.65 2.40
CA VAL A 162 -6.81 7.06 1.21
C VAL A 162 -5.89 7.22 0.02
N ALA A 163 -5.64 6.13 -0.68
CA ALA A 163 -4.96 6.12 -1.97
C ALA A 163 -5.99 5.81 -3.06
N LEU A 164 -6.35 6.81 -3.84
CA LEU A 164 -7.30 6.67 -4.94
C LEU A 164 -6.69 5.85 -6.09
N PRO A 165 -7.52 5.31 -7.01
CA PRO A 165 -7.02 4.59 -8.18
C PRO A 165 -5.95 5.39 -8.92
N THR A 166 -4.90 4.70 -9.35
CA THR A 166 -3.71 5.25 -10.04
C THR A 166 -2.86 6.25 -9.26
N SER A 167 -3.19 6.54 -8.00
CA SER A 167 -2.34 7.40 -7.17
C SER A 167 -0.95 6.78 -6.94
N VAL A 168 0.01 7.63 -6.63
CA VAL A 168 1.41 7.23 -6.39
C VAL A 168 1.83 7.62 -4.99
N THR A 169 2.22 6.63 -4.21
CA THR A 169 2.89 6.84 -2.93
C THR A 169 4.39 6.60 -3.12
N ARG A 170 5.21 7.57 -2.72
CA ARG A 170 6.66 7.52 -2.89
C ARG A 170 7.38 7.48 -1.55
N LEU A 171 8.20 6.45 -1.40
CA LEU A 171 9.12 6.32 -0.28
C LEU A 171 10.55 6.53 -0.76
N VAL A 172 11.38 7.08 0.09
CA VAL A 172 12.83 7.20 -0.11
C VAL A 172 13.57 6.63 1.08
N THR A 173 14.70 6.00 0.83
CA THR A 173 15.62 5.55 1.88
C THR A 173 16.43 6.74 2.41
N GLN A 174 16.69 6.74 3.71
CA GLN A 174 17.61 7.65 4.37
C GLN A 174 18.70 6.86 5.07
N GLU A 175 19.92 6.94 4.58
CA GLU A 175 21.12 6.31 5.12
C GLU A 175 22.01 7.37 5.79
N ARG A 176 21.61 7.82 7.00
CA ARG A 176 22.35 8.85 7.75
C ARG A 176 23.45 8.27 8.64
N GLU A 177 23.45 6.96 8.83
CA GLU A 177 24.46 6.20 9.58
C GLU A 177 24.91 5.03 8.71
N LYS A 178 26.21 4.71 8.74
CA LYS A 178 26.78 3.62 7.96
C LYS A 178 26.08 2.28 8.27
N GLY A 179 25.57 1.64 7.24
CA GLY A 179 24.90 0.33 7.32
C GLY A 179 23.49 0.37 7.92
N LYS A 180 22.89 1.56 8.14
CA LYS A 180 21.55 1.71 8.68
C LYS A 180 20.70 2.63 7.79
N ALA A 181 19.46 2.23 7.58
CA ALA A 181 18.49 3.04 6.84
C ALA A 181 17.13 3.09 7.55
N ILE A 182 16.38 4.14 7.23
CA ILE A 182 14.94 4.22 7.42
C ILE A 182 14.29 4.60 6.10
N PHE A 183 12.99 4.35 5.97
CA PHE A 183 12.19 4.84 4.85
C PHE A 183 11.40 6.08 5.26
N THR A 184 11.33 7.07 4.36
CA THR A 184 10.53 8.29 4.54
C THR A 184 9.51 8.39 3.41
N CYS A 185 8.25 8.62 3.75
CA CYS A 185 7.22 8.93 2.78
C CYS A 185 7.34 10.39 2.36
N VAL A 186 7.67 10.62 1.12
CA VAL A 186 7.81 11.98 0.55
C VAL A 186 6.58 12.41 -0.24
N GLN A 187 5.74 11.44 -0.64
CA GLN A 187 4.43 11.67 -1.28
C GLN A 187 3.51 10.51 -0.90
N TYR A 188 2.26 10.82 -0.58
CA TYR A 188 1.22 9.84 -0.34
C TYR A 188 0.00 10.12 -1.22
N GLY A 189 -0.46 9.11 -1.96
CA GLY A 189 -1.68 9.20 -2.75
C GLY A 189 -1.66 10.29 -3.84
N ASP A 190 -0.49 10.64 -4.37
CA ASP A 190 -0.33 11.74 -5.32
C ASP A 190 -0.97 11.46 -6.68
N LEU A 191 -1.80 12.40 -7.11
CA LEU A 191 -2.60 12.37 -8.34
C LEU A 191 -2.19 13.46 -9.34
N SER A 192 -1.02 14.06 -9.19
CA SER A 192 -0.56 15.18 -10.02
C SER A 192 -0.59 14.89 -11.52
N HIS A 193 -0.40 13.62 -11.94
CA HIS A 193 -0.49 13.20 -13.33
C HIS A 193 -1.93 13.31 -13.89
N LEU A 194 -2.96 13.07 -13.06
CA LEU A 194 -4.35 13.23 -13.46
C LEU A 194 -4.69 14.71 -13.64
N TYR A 195 -4.38 15.54 -12.66
CA TYR A 195 -4.62 16.98 -12.76
C TYR A 195 -3.90 17.60 -13.95
N LYS A 196 -2.65 17.21 -14.21
CA LYS A 196 -1.90 17.64 -15.40
C LYS A 196 -2.55 17.20 -16.70
N GLY A 197 -3.16 16.01 -16.72
CA GLY A 197 -3.90 15.47 -17.86
C GLY A 197 -5.33 15.98 -18.01
N GLY A 198 -5.78 16.90 -17.14
CA GLY A 198 -7.15 17.40 -17.11
C GLY A 198 -8.20 16.33 -16.79
N GLU A 199 -7.81 15.32 -15.99
CA GLU A 199 -8.68 14.22 -15.59
C GLU A 199 -9.01 14.32 -14.10
N ALA A 200 -10.29 14.21 -13.74
CA ALA A 200 -10.71 14.12 -12.36
C ALA A 200 -10.42 12.71 -11.83
N PRO A 201 -9.98 12.56 -10.56
CA PRO A 201 -9.81 11.25 -9.95
C PRO A 201 -11.11 10.45 -9.95
N SER A 202 -11.02 9.15 -10.23
CA SER A 202 -12.15 8.23 -10.12
C SER A 202 -12.79 8.31 -8.74
N PHE A 203 -14.13 8.25 -8.71
CA PHE A 203 -14.90 8.25 -7.46
C PHE A 203 -14.77 6.92 -6.68
N GLN A 204 -14.37 5.85 -7.35
CA GLN A 204 -14.16 4.55 -6.70
C GLN A 204 -13.14 4.64 -5.57
N ALA A 205 -13.37 3.89 -4.51
CA ALA A 205 -12.57 3.87 -3.30
C ALA A 205 -12.60 5.20 -2.48
N ARG A 206 -13.55 6.08 -2.74
CA ARG A 206 -13.84 7.20 -1.83
C ARG A 206 -14.75 6.74 -0.69
N TRP A 207 -14.62 7.43 0.42
CA TRP A 207 -15.43 7.22 1.61
C TRP A 207 -16.61 8.21 1.65
N CYS A 208 -17.61 7.89 2.45
CA CYS A 208 -18.70 8.82 2.73
C CYS A 208 -18.13 10.12 3.33
N GLU A 209 -18.25 11.21 2.61
CA GLU A 209 -17.76 12.53 3.04
C GLU A 209 -18.80 13.29 3.86
N CYS A 210 -20.09 13.04 3.63
CA CYS A 210 -21.19 13.67 4.33
C CYS A 210 -22.30 12.62 4.56
N TYR A 211 -22.71 12.44 5.81
CA TYR A 211 -23.70 11.42 6.17
C TYR A 211 -25.08 11.66 5.52
N GLU A 212 -25.44 12.91 5.30
CA GLU A 212 -26.75 13.31 4.78
C GLU A 212 -26.74 13.53 3.24
N ASP A 213 -25.60 13.30 2.59
CA ASP A 213 -25.43 13.48 1.14
C ASP A 213 -25.00 12.18 0.46
N ASP A 214 -25.95 11.49 -0.17
CA ASP A 214 -25.72 10.22 -0.85
C ASP A 214 -25.00 10.36 -2.21
N THR A 215 -24.76 11.57 -2.69
CA THR A 215 -24.14 11.80 -4.01
C THR A 215 -22.66 11.38 -4.05
N ARG A 216 -22.05 11.22 -2.87
CA ARG A 216 -20.62 10.92 -2.69
C ARG A 216 -20.36 9.78 -1.71
N HIS A 217 -21.17 8.74 -1.79
CA HIS A 217 -21.04 7.51 -1.00
C HIS A 217 -20.41 6.37 -1.79
#